data_06ff298b163bca8f0b53f4c418630d4e
#
_entry.id   06ff298b163bca8f0b53f4c418630d4e
#
_cell.length_a   1.000
_cell.length_b   1.000
_cell.length_c   1.000
_cell.angle_alpha   90.00
_cell.angle_beta   90.00
_cell.angle_gamma   90.00
#
_symmetry.space_group_name_H-M   'P 1'
#
loop_
_entity.id
_entity.type
_entity.pdbx_description
1 polymer ?
#
loop_
_entity_poly.entity_id
_entity_poly.type
_entity_poly.pdbx_seq_one_letter_code
_entity_poly.pdbx_strand_id
1 'polypeptide(L)'
;MILYLFLDESGNFDFSPTGTRYLVLTGLVTRDVMPAVVALHRFKHEVITQGENLEYFHATEDRQWVRDGVFGIIGACDHLAVHTVIIEKARLDPALYDTRRFYPFACRHLFADTFAHEHPTSFDRVIVFMDNIPVRRVRRATLKGIKENLKGYLAPSQHYDILMHASKSHPYLQIVDYLSWAVYVKWTRAERRPWNNIAHLIRTEHEVFEDSERRYY
;
A
#
# COMPACT_ATOMS: atom_id res chain seq x y z
N MET A 1 10.39 13.05 -15.84
CA MET A 1 9.05 12.86 -15.20
C MET A 1 9.23 12.07 -13.90
N ILE A 2 8.42 12.36 -12.85
CA ILE A 2 8.48 11.64 -11.56
C ILE A 2 7.36 10.61 -11.50
N LEU A 3 7.70 9.38 -11.08
CA LEU A 3 6.76 8.35 -10.68
C LEU A 3 6.69 8.32 -9.16
N TYR A 4 5.52 8.54 -8.60
CA TYR A 4 5.27 8.43 -7.17
C TYR A 4 4.69 7.05 -6.84
N LEU A 5 5.23 6.42 -5.81
CA LEU A 5 4.77 5.13 -5.30
C LEU A 5 4.54 5.25 -3.80
N PHE A 6 3.31 5.05 -3.35
CA PHE A 6 2.91 5.08 -1.95
C PHE A 6 2.62 3.67 -1.48
N LEU A 7 3.24 3.26 -0.37
CA LEU A 7 3.14 1.90 0.15
C LEU A 7 2.45 1.90 1.51
N ASP A 8 1.52 0.98 1.69
CA ASP A 8 0.92 0.67 2.99
C ASP A 8 0.52 -0.81 3.08
N GLU A 9 0.39 -1.33 4.30
CA GLU A 9 0.01 -2.71 4.56
C GLU A 9 -1.27 -2.82 5.38
N SER A 10 -1.99 -3.92 5.18
CA SER A 10 -3.12 -4.34 6.03
C SER A 10 -2.94 -5.76 6.53
N GLY A 11 -3.36 -5.98 7.77
CA GLY A 11 -3.07 -7.18 8.56
C GLY A 11 -2.07 -6.86 9.67
N ASN A 12 -1.66 -7.86 10.45
CA ASN A 12 -0.69 -7.67 11.52
C ASN A 12 0.58 -8.50 11.27
N PHE A 13 1.69 -8.09 11.90
CA PHE A 13 2.97 -8.80 11.85
C PHE A 13 3.09 -9.93 12.89
N ASP A 14 1.96 -10.42 13.40
CA ASP A 14 1.91 -11.66 14.17
C ASP A 14 1.87 -12.85 13.19
N PHE A 15 3.00 -13.54 13.06
CA PHE A 15 3.16 -14.74 12.20
C PHE A 15 2.81 -16.05 12.91
N SER A 16 2.21 -15.98 14.09
CA SER A 16 1.66 -17.16 14.78
C SER A 16 0.29 -17.55 14.20
N PRO A 17 -0.22 -18.76 14.51
CA PRO A 17 -1.57 -19.16 14.10
C PRO A 17 -2.70 -18.26 14.63
N THR A 18 -2.43 -17.45 15.66
CA THR A 18 -3.41 -16.48 16.23
C THR A 18 -3.40 -15.12 15.54
N GLY A 19 -2.40 -14.87 14.69
CA GLY A 19 -2.32 -13.65 13.89
C GLY A 19 -3.35 -13.62 12.74
N THR A 20 -3.42 -12.51 12.02
CA THR A 20 -4.28 -12.42 10.82
C THR A 20 -3.83 -13.42 9.76
N ARG A 21 -4.78 -14.05 9.06
CA ARG A 21 -4.48 -15.04 8.02
C ARG A 21 -3.64 -14.45 6.89
N TYR A 22 -3.97 -13.24 6.43
CA TYR A 22 -3.30 -12.58 5.34
C TYR A 22 -2.56 -11.33 5.80
N LEU A 23 -1.48 -11.02 5.12
CA LEU A 23 -0.88 -9.70 5.02
C LEU A 23 -1.05 -9.22 3.58
N VAL A 24 -1.50 -7.98 3.44
CA VAL A 24 -1.67 -7.32 2.14
C VAL A 24 -0.71 -6.13 2.10
N LEU A 25 0.15 -6.07 1.08
CA LEU A 25 0.97 -4.88 0.81
C LEU A 25 0.44 -4.24 -0.47
N THR A 26 0.08 -2.97 -0.39
CA THR A 26 -0.46 -2.20 -1.51
C THR A 26 0.49 -1.09 -1.92
N GLY A 27 0.67 -0.95 -3.23
CA GLY A 27 1.36 0.15 -3.88
C GLY A 27 0.39 0.98 -4.72
N LEU A 28 0.29 2.25 -4.40
CA LEU A 28 -0.45 3.24 -5.19
C LEU A 28 0.55 4.01 -6.06
N VAL A 29 0.36 3.97 -7.36
CA VAL A 29 1.19 4.64 -8.36
C VAL A 29 0.46 5.83 -8.95
N THR A 30 1.15 6.96 -9.07
CA THR A 30 0.64 8.15 -9.78
C THR A 30 1.79 9.03 -10.27
N ARG A 31 1.49 9.90 -11.23
CA ARG A 31 2.36 11.00 -11.69
C ARG A 31 1.84 12.37 -11.30
N ASP A 32 0.57 12.44 -10.89
CA ASP A 32 -0.08 13.67 -10.42
C ASP A 32 -0.64 13.47 -9.01
N VAL A 33 -0.04 14.17 -8.06
CA VAL A 33 -0.40 14.07 -6.64
C VAL A 33 -1.44 15.12 -6.20
N MET A 34 -1.85 16.04 -7.07
CA MET A 34 -2.68 17.17 -6.63
C MET A 34 -4.18 16.86 -6.57
N PRO A 35 -4.80 16.20 -7.58
CA PRO A 35 -6.25 16.07 -7.62
C PRO A 35 -6.84 15.36 -6.41
N ALA A 36 -6.29 14.19 -6.05
CA ALA A 36 -6.78 13.40 -4.92
C ALA A 36 -6.59 14.13 -3.58
N VAL A 37 -5.44 14.80 -3.39
CA VAL A 37 -5.16 15.56 -2.16
C VAL A 37 -6.14 16.71 -1.97
N VAL A 38 -6.43 17.46 -3.03
CA VAL A 38 -7.37 18.59 -2.96
C VAL A 38 -8.78 18.11 -2.61
N ALA A 39 -9.24 17.03 -3.25
CA ALA A 39 -10.55 16.45 -2.96
C ALA A 39 -10.65 15.91 -1.53
N LEU A 40 -9.62 15.17 -1.09
CA LEU A 40 -9.58 14.62 0.27
C LEU A 40 -9.55 15.72 1.34
N HIS A 41 -8.80 16.79 1.09
CA HIS A 41 -8.73 17.92 2.01
C HIS A 41 -10.08 18.64 2.14
N ARG A 42 -10.77 18.87 1.03
CA ARG A 42 -12.14 19.45 1.05
C ARG A 42 -13.08 18.57 1.86
N PHE A 43 -13.10 17.29 1.58
CA PHE A 43 -13.95 16.33 2.27
C PHE A 43 -13.64 16.26 3.78
N LYS A 44 -12.37 16.36 4.18
CA LYS A 44 -12.01 16.45 5.60
C LYS A 44 -12.70 17.61 6.30
N HIS A 45 -12.73 18.79 5.68
CA HIS A 45 -13.43 19.95 6.25
C HIS A 45 -14.95 19.76 6.30
N GLU A 46 -15.54 19.08 5.31
CA GLU A 46 -16.96 18.74 5.31
C GLU A 46 -17.29 17.81 6.49
N VAL A 47 -16.47 16.76 6.69
CA VAL A 47 -16.60 15.80 7.80
C VAL A 47 -16.53 16.52 9.16
N ILE A 48 -15.56 17.41 9.34
CA ILE A 48 -15.42 18.20 10.57
C ILE A 48 -16.63 19.13 10.78
N THR A 49 -17.14 19.76 9.72
CA THR A 49 -18.32 20.64 9.80
C THR A 49 -19.57 19.86 10.20
N GLN A 50 -19.64 18.56 9.90
CA GLN A 50 -20.73 17.67 10.33
C GLN A 50 -20.57 17.18 11.78
N GLY A 51 -19.57 17.68 12.51
CA GLY A 51 -19.37 17.41 13.94
C GLY A 51 -18.45 16.23 14.26
N GLU A 52 -17.77 15.64 13.26
CA GLU A 52 -16.78 14.59 13.52
C GLU A 52 -15.45 15.21 13.95
N ASN A 53 -14.83 14.62 14.97
CA ASN A 53 -13.49 14.99 15.39
C ASN A 53 -12.44 14.21 14.60
N LEU A 54 -12.20 14.62 13.34
CA LEU A 54 -11.34 13.92 12.40
C LEU A 54 -9.95 14.59 12.31
N GLU A 55 -8.92 13.94 12.87
CA GLU A 55 -7.54 14.38 12.69
C GLU A 55 -6.97 14.00 11.33
N TYR A 56 -7.21 12.75 10.92
CA TYR A 56 -6.76 12.14 9.65
C TYR A 56 -7.71 11.01 9.28
N PHE A 57 -7.71 10.62 8.02
CA PHE A 57 -8.48 9.48 7.56
C PHE A 57 -7.75 8.16 7.86
N HIS A 58 -8.50 7.17 8.38
CA HIS A 58 -8.00 5.82 8.64
C HIS A 58 -9.13 4.80 8.43
N ALA A 59 -8.96 3.91 7.45
CA ALA A 59 -10.03 3.03 6.98
C ALA A 59 -10.66 2.16 8.08
N THR A 60 -9.86 1.71 9.05
CA THR A 60 -10.33 0.86 10.14
C THR A 60 -11.12 1.64 11.22
N GLU A 61 -10.77 2.91 11.46
CA GLU A 61 -11.32 3.74 12.54
C GLU A 61 -12.50 4.59 12.08
N ASP A 62 -12.54 4.98 10.81
CA ASP A 62 -13.53 5.89 10.28
C ASP A 62 -14.94 5.29 10.27
N ARG A 63 -15.95 6.14 10.46
CA ARG A 63 -17.36 5.76 10.30
C ARG A 63 -17.67 5.40 8.86
N GLN A 64 -18.69 4.58 8.65
CA GLN A 64 -19.04 4.06 7.33
C GLN A 64 -19.26 5.17 6.29
N TRP A 65 -19.99 6.23 6.63
CA TRP A 65 -20.26 7.32 5.69
C TRP A 65 -19.01 8.10 5.31
N VAL A 66 -18.02 8.21 6.24
CA VAL A 66 -16.70 8.80 5.96
C VAL A 66 -15.93 7.92 4.98
N ARG A 67 -15.93 6.60 5.25
CA ARG A 67 -15.32 5.63 4.32
C ARG A 67 -15.94 5.73 2.91
N ASP A 68 -17.27 5.78 2.85
CA ASP A 68 -17.98 5.87 1.56
C ASP A 68 -17.57 7.14 0.80
N GLY A 69 -17.42 8.28 1.49
CA GLY A 69 -16.93 9.53 0.90
C GLY A 69 -15.49 9.43 0.41
N VAL A 70 -14.58 8.87 1.21
CA VAL A 70 -13.18 8.67 0.80
C VAL A 70 -13.08 7.73 -0.40
N PHE A 71 -13.80 6.59 -0.39
CA PHE A 71 -13.84 5.68 -1.55
C PHE A 71 -14.43 6.34 -2.80
N GLY A 72 -15.44 7.21 -2.64
CA GLY A 72 -15.97 8.00 -3.75
C GLY A 72 -14.93 8.93 -4.37
N ILE A 73 -14.11 9.57 -3.54
CA ILE A 73 -13.01 10.43 -3.99
C ILE A 73 -11.93 9.61 -4.71
N ILE A 74 -11.50 8.51 -4.12
CA ILE A 74 -10.48 7.63 -4.70
C ILE A 74 -10.96 7.08 -6.04
N GLY A 75 -12.20 6.56 -6.08
CA GLY A 75 -12.80 5.98 -7.29
C GLY A 75 -12.99 6.97 -8.44
N ALA A 76 -13.02 8.28 -8.16
CA ALA A 76 -13.09 9.32 -9.18
C ALA A 76 -11.71 9.73 -9.76
N CYS A 77 -10.61 9.10 -9.29
CA CYS A 77 -9.24 9.45 -9.66
C CYS A 77 -8.65 8.46 -10.68
N ASP A 78 -9.06 8.51 -11.94
CA ASP A 78 -8.63 7.59 -13.01
C ASP A 78 -7.11 7.58 -13.29
N HIS A 79 -6.39 8.60 -12.80
CA HIS A 79 -4.93 8.72 -12.92
C HIS A 79 -4.15 7.87 -11.89
N LEU A 80 -4.84 7.17 -11.02
CA LEU A 80 -4.25 6.28 -10.03
C LEU A 80 -4.14 4.85 -10.59
N ALA A 81 -3.05 4.16 -10.27
CA ALA A 81 -2.88 2.74 -10.54
C ALA A 81 -2.52 2.02 -9.24
N VAL A 82 -3.15 0.90 -8.97
CA VAL A 82 -3.01 0.15 -7.72
C VAL A 82 -2.47 -1.23 -8.00
N HIS A 83 -1.40 -1.59 -7.32
CA HIS A 83 -0.80 -2.92 -7.32
C HIS A 83 -0.85 -3.49 -5.91
N THR A 84 -1.23 -4.75 -5.78
CA THR A 84 -1.40 -5.35 -4.46
C THR A 84 -0.84 -6.76 -4.43
N VAL A 85 -0.10 -7.05 -3.37
CA VAL A 85 0.49 -8.35 -3.08
C VAL A 85 -0.19 -8.93 -1.84
N ILE A 86 -0.74 -10.13 -1.98
CA ILE A 86 -1.43 -10.87 -0.92
C ILE A 86 -0.54 -12.02 -0.46
N ILE A 87 -0.29 -12.10 0.85
CA ILE A 87 0.57 -13.09 1.45
C ILE A 87 -0.21 -13.88 2.50
N GLU A 88 -0.51 -15.16 2.21
CA GLU A 88 -1.06 -16.07 3.21
C GLU A 88 0.06 -16.47 4.19
N LYS A 89 -0.03 -16.01 5.44
CA LYS A 89 1.06 -16.17 6.41
C LYS A 89 1.39 -17.62 6.74
N ALA A 90 0.41 -18.52 6.71
CA ALA A 90 0.62 -19.95 6.91
C ALA A 90 1.53 -20.59 5.85
N ARG A 91 1.68 -19.96 4.68
CA ARG A 91 2.55 -20.41 3.58
C ARG A 91 3.90 -19.70 3.53
N LEU A 92 4.09 -18.67 4.37
CA LEU A 92 5.33 -17.90 4.43
C LEU A 92 6.41 -18.69 5.17
N ASP A 93 7.62 -18.74 4.61
CA ASP A 93 8.77 -19.37 5.26
C ASP A 93 9.07 -18.70 6.61
N PRO A 94 9.20 -19.47 7.72
CA PRO A 94 9.56 -18.93 9.03
C PRO A 94 10.82 -18.07 9.06
N ALA A 95 11.76 -18.27 8.13
CA ALA A 95 12.91 -17.41 7.97
C ALA A 95 12.57 -15.95 7.65
N LEU A 96 11.33 -15.69 7.17
CA LEU A 96 10.81 -14.37 6.85
C LEU A 96 9.95 -13.75 7.97
N TYR A 97 9.78 -14.42 9.13
CA TYR A 97 8.99 -13.92 10.26
C TYR A 97 9.67 -12.76 11.02
N ASP A 98 10.27 -11.86 10.28
CA ASP A 98 10.95 -10.67 10.78
C ASP A 98 10.69 -9.53 9.78
N THR A 99 10.19 -8.40 10.25
CA THR A 99 9.87 -7.23 9.43
C THR A 99 11.05 -6.81 8.52
N ARG A 100 12.30 -6.99 8.98
CA ARG A 100 13.51 -6.65 8.21
C ARG A 100 13.70 -7.54 6.97
N ARG A 101 13.14 -8.75 6.98
CA ARG A 101 13.19 -9.71 5.87
C ARG A 101 11.88 -9.75 5.12
N PHE A 102 10.76 -9.66 5.84
CA PHE A 102 9.42 -9.70 5.27
C PHE A 102 9.17 -8.52 4.32
N TYR A 103 9.42 -7.28 4.78
CA TYR A 103 9.17 -6.09 3.96
C TYR A 103 9.93 -6.11 2.62
N PRO A 104 11.26 -6.35 2.58
CA PRO A 104 11.96 -6.51 1.31
C PRO A 104 11.43 -7.64 0.45
N PHE A 105 11.00 -8.75 1.05
CA PHE A 105 10.37 -9.85 0.33
C PHE A 105 9.05 -9.41 -0.34
N ALA A 106 8.13 -8.81 0.42
CA ALA A 106 6.85 -8.33 -0.09
C ALA A 106 7.04 -7.23 -1.15
N CYS A 107 7.93 -6.27 -0.90
CA CYS A 107 8.27 -5.21 -1.85
C CYS A 107 8.85 -5.75 -3.16
N ARG A 108 9.60 -6.85 -3.15
CA ARG A 108 10.13 -7.45 -4.38
C ARG A 108 9.00 -7.88 -5.32
N HIS A 109 7.97 -8.53 -4.79
CA HIS A 109 6.80 -8.94 -5.58
C HIS A 109 6.00 -7.72 -6.07
N LEU A 110 5.75 -6.77 -5.17
CA LEU A 110 5.04 -5.54 -5.52
C LEU A 110 5.76 -4.73 -6.61
N PHE A 111 7.08 -4.59 -6.54
CA PHE A 111 7.85 -3.89 -7.55
C PHE A 111 7.89 -4.65 -8.89
N ALA A 112 7.96 -5.98 -8.86
CA ALA A 112 7.85 -6.78 -10.07
C ALA A 112 6.55 -6.48 -10.81
N ASP A 113 5.42 -6.50 -10.11
CA ASP A 113 4.11 -6.20 -10.68
C ASP A 113 4.01 -4.74 -11.14
N THR A 114 4.47 -3.80 -10.31
CA THR A 114 4.44 -2.37 -10.63
C THR A 114 5.25 -2.05 -11.90
N PHE A 115 6.50 -2.49 -11.95
CA PHE A 115 7.40 -2.16 -13.08
C PHE A 115 7.16 -3.00 -14.33
N ALA A 116 6.37 -4.08 -14.25
CA ALA A 116 5.83 -4.76 -15.44
C ALA A 116 4.78 -3.91 -16.18
N HIS A 117 4.11 -2.99 -15.47
CA HIS A 117 3.08 -2.10 -16.02
C HIS A 117 3.60 -0.68 -16.32
N GLU A 118 4.73 -0.30 -15.73
CA GLU A 118 5.34 1.01 -15.92
C GLU A 118 6.47 0.93 -16.94
N HIS A 119 6.29 1.63 -18.08
CA HIS A 119 7.32 1.60 -19.11
C HIS A 119 8.60 2.30 -18.62
N PRO A 120 9.80 1.67 -18.74
CA PRO A 120 11.06 2.21 -18.19
C PRO A 120 11.42 3.62 -18.66
N THR A 121 11.02 4.03 -19.88
CA THR A 121 11.27 5.38 -20.41
C THR A 121 10.22 6.41 -20.01
N SER A 122 9.19 6.03 -19.25
CA SER A 122 8.09 6.92 -18.89
C SER A 122 8.38 7.81 -17.67
N PHE A 123 9.53 7.62 -17.01
CA PHE A 123 9.93 8.39 -15.83
C PHE A 123 11.46 8.45 -15.70
N ASP A 124 11.98 9.52 -15.07
CA ASP A 124 13.39 9.72 -14.77
C ASP A 124 13.71 9.46 -13.30
N ARG A 125 12.71 9.52 -12.46
CA ARG A 125 12.83 9.37 -11.00
C ARG A 125 11.64 8.66 -10.42
N VAL A 126 11.90 7.78 -9.45
CA VAL A 126 10.88 7.16 -8.59
C VAL A 126 11.01 7.72 -7.18
N ILE A 127 9.89 8.14 -6.59
CA ILE A 127 9.84 8.51 -5.17
C ILE A 127 8.87 7.57 -4.47
N VAL A 128 9.42 6.75 -3.59
CA VAL A 128 8.63 5.82 -2.76
C VAL A 128 8.36 6.46 -1.41
N PHE A 129 7.08 6.54 -1.04
CA PHE A 129 6.64 6.92 0.30
C PHE A 129 6.09 5.71 1.03
N MET A 130 6.41 5.57 2.29
CA MET A 130 5.89 4.54 3.18
C MET A 130 5.77 5.07 4.61
N ASP A 131 4.98 4.40 5.45
CA ASP A 131 4.84 4.81 6.84
C ASP A 131 6.15 4.61 7.62
N ASN A 132 6.25 5.31 8.73
CA ASN A 132 7.47 5.39 9.52
C ASN A 132 7.67 4.13 10.37
N ILE A 133 8.81 3.45 10.21
CA ILE A 133 9.22 2.36 11.08
C ILE A 133 9.90 2.95 12.32
N PRO A 134 9.29 2.82 13.53
CA PRO A 134 9.76 3.54 14.72
C PRO A 134 11.17 3.12 15.16
N VAL A 135 11.51 1.83 15.05
CA VAL A 135 12.79 1.28 15.52
C VAL A 135 13.90 1.53 14.51
N ARG A 136 14.82 2.44 14.82
CA ARG A 136 15.91 2.88 13.91
C ARG A 136 16.71 1.75 13.28
N ARG A 137 17.03 0.68 14.05
CA ARG A 137 17.80 -0.48 13.54
C ARG A 137 16.98 -1.27 12.51
N VAL A 138 15.70 -1.50 12.80
CA VAL A 138 14.76 -2.20 11.91
C VAL A 138 14.60 -1.38 10.63
N ARG A 139 14.30 -0.08 10.77
CA ARG A 139 14.15 0.86 9.65
C ARG A 139 15.34 0.85 8.70
N ARG A 140 16.59 0.91 9.22
CA ARG A 140 17.79 0.90 8.39
C ARG A 140 17.93 -0.41 7.61
N ALA A 141 17.69 -1.55 8.24
CA ALA A 141 17.80 -2.86 7.59
C ALA A 141 16.71 -3.05 6.52
N THR A 142 15.47 -2.70 6.83
CA THR A 142 14.34 -2.75 5.90
C THR A 142 14.58 -1.85 4.70
N LEU A 143 14.97 -0.59 4.92
CA LEU A 143 15.29 0.34 3.83
C LEU A 143 16.41 -0.16 2.92
N LYS A 144 17.44 -0.79 3.49
CA LYS A 144 18.53 -1.37 2.68
C LYS A 144 17.98 -2.43 1.72
N GLY A 145 17.18 -3.39 2.22
CA GLY A 145 16.61 -4.43 1.40
C GLY A 145 15.62 -3.91 0.33
N ILE A 146 14.77 -2.92 0.68
CA ILE A 146 13.88 -2.29 -0.29
C ILE A 146 14.66 -1.57 -1.40
N LYS A 147 15.73 -0.84 -1.05
CA LYS A 147 16.61 -0.17 -2.01
C LYS A 147 17.28 -1.14 -2.97
N GLU A 148 17.76 -2.27 -2.45
CA GLU A 148 18.40 -3.30 -3.29
C GLU A 148 17.40 -3.89 -4.29
N ASN A 149 16.17 -4.15 -3.86
CA ASN A 149 15.10 -4.61 -4.76
C ASN A 149 14.76 -3.56 -5.82
N LEU A 150 14.49 -2.32 -5.41
CA LEU A 150 14.08 -1.25 -6.31
C LEU A 150 15.10 -1.00 -7.43
N LYS A 151 16.40 -1.02 -7.09
CA LYS A 151 17.49 -0.86 -8.07
C LYS A 151 17.44 -1.88 -9.20
N GLY A 152 16.95 -3.08 -8.94
CA GLY A 152 16.85 -4.13 -9.95
C GLY A 152 15.87 -3.82 -11.09
N TYR A 153 14.96 -2.86 -10.89
CA TYR A 153 13.94 -2.46 -11.88
C TYR A 153 14.25 -1.12 -12.57
N LEU A 154 15.27 -0.40 -12.12
CA LEU A 154 15.59 0.93 -12.63
C LEU A 154 16.80 0.88 -13.59
N ALA A 155 16.71 1.67 -14.66
CA ALA A 155 17.86 1.91 -15.52
C ALA A 155 18.96 2.72 -14.79
N PRO A 156 20.24 2.60 -15.19
CA PRO A 156 21.35 3.33 -14.55
C PRO A 156 21.20 4.87 -14.51
N SER A 157 20.43 5.42 -15.46
CA SER A 157 20.15 6.87 -15.54
C SER A 157 18.98 7.33 -14.66
N GLN A 158 18.22 6.40 -14.10
CA GLN A 158 17.06 6.72 -13.28
C GLN A 158 17.43 6.91 -11.82
N HIS A 159 16.84 7.91 -11.18
CA HIS A 159 17.03 8.21 -9.77
C HIS A 159 15.88 7.66 -8.93
N TYR A 160 16.15 7.41 -7.65
CA TYR A 160 15.10 7.03 -6.71
C TYR A 160 15.36 7.58 -5.31
N ASP A 161 14.27 7.85 -4.60
CA ASP A 161 14.26 8.13 -3.17
C ASP A 161 13.25 7.24 -2.47
N ILE A 162 13.55 6.88 -1.21
CA ILE A 162 12.60 6.22 -0.32
C ILE A 162 12.47 7.09 0.92
N LEU A 163 11.28 7.64 1.11
CA LEU A 163 10.93 8.59 2.15
C LEU A 163 9.94 7.92 3.13
N MET A 164 10.23 8.05 4.41
CA MET A 164 9.34 7.61 5.47
C MET A 164 8.67 8.80 6.11
N HIS A 165 7.35 8.82 6.04
CA HIS A 165 6.51 9.88 6.60
C HIS A 165 5.48 9.27 7.56
N ALA A 166 5.02 10.04 8.53
CA ALA A 166 3.89 9.63 9.34
C ALA A 166 2.61 9.65 8.47
N SER A 167 1.90 8.53 8.40
CA SER A 167 0.65 8.39 7.63
C SER A 167 -0.39 9.46 8.02
N LYS A 168 -0.46 9.80 9.31
CA LYS A 168 -1.33 10.87 9.85
C LYS A 168 -1.16 12.24 9.16
N SER A 169 0.03 12.56 8.69
CA SER A 169 0.34 13.86 8.06
C SER A 169 0.50 13.79 6.55
N HIS A 170 0.35 12.62 5.94
CA HIS A 170 0.56 12.43 4.50
C HIS A 170 -0.70 11.92 3.78
N PRO A 171 -1.43 12.76 3.03
CA PRO A 171 -2.72 12.38 2.41
C PRO A 171 -2.67 11.10 1.56
N TYR A 172 -1.60 10.91 0.77
CA TYR A 172 -1.49 9.70 -0.06
C TYR A 172 -1.23 8.43 0.73
N LEU A 173 -0.60 8.52 1.92
CA LEU A 173 -0.50 7.36 2.80
C LEU A 173 -1.86 7.01 3.41
N GLN A 174 -2.74 8.01 3.65
CA GLN A 174 -4.13 7.76 4.05
C GLN A 174 -4.93 7.13 2.90
N ILE A 175 -4.72 7.56 1.65
CA ILE A 175 -5.37 6.96 0.49
C ILE A 175 -4.95 5.50 0.32
N VAL A 176 -3.65 5.19 0.40
CA VAL A 176 -3.17 3.81 0.23
C VAL A 176 -3.57 2.91 1.41
N ASP A 177 -3.76 3.44 2.65
CA ASP A 177 -4.38 2.72 3.77
C ASP A 177 -5.79 2.23 3.40
N TYR A 178 -6.62 3.10 2.84
CA TYR A 178 -7.96 2.74 2.36
C TYR A 178 -7.94 1.67 1.26
N LEU A 179 -7.01 1.79 0.31
CA LEU A 179 -6.84 0.82 -0.78
C LEU A 179 -6.42 -0.55 -0.23
N SER A 180 -5.42 -0.56 0.65
CA SER A 180 -4.92 -1.77 1.30
C SER A 180 -6.01 -2.45 2.14
N TRP A 181 -6.75 -1.66 2.93
CA TRP A 181 -7.87 -2.15 3.73
C TRP A 181 -8.98 -2.75 2.85
N ALA A 182 -9.34 -2.14 1.74
CA ALA A 182 -10.38 -2.66 0.85
C ALA A 182 -10.03 -4.05 0.28
N VAL A 183 -8.78 -4.24 -0.15
CA VAL A 183 -8.30 -5.55 -0.60
C VAL A 183 -8.24 -6.54 0.58
N TYR A 184 -7.74 -6.11 1.72
CA TYR A 184 -7.65 -6.95 2.93
C TYR A 184 -9.01 -7.49 3.38
N VAL A 185 -10.07 -6.65 3.45
CA VAL A 185 -11.41 -7.14 3.87
C VAL A 185 -12.06 -8.02 2.81
N LYS A 186 -11.77 -7.80 1.53
CA LYS A 186 -12.17 -8.73 0.45
C LYS A 186 -11.59 -10.13 0.68
N TRP A 187 -10.31 -10.23 1.00
CA TRP A 187 -9.62 -11.53 1.19
C TRP A 187 -9.93 -12.20 2.53
N THR A 188 -10.12 -11.41 3.58
CA THR A 188 -10.32 -11.94 4.94
C THR A 188 -11.77 -12.18 5.31
N ARG A 189 -12.70 -11.36 4.77
CA ARG A 189 -14.12 -11.34 5.16
C ARG A 189 -15.07 -11.57 4.00
N ALA A 190 -14.56 -11.76 2.77
CA ALA A 190 -15.34 -11.81 1.53
C ALA A 190 -16.21 -10.53 1.30
N GLU A 191 -15.84 -9.41 1.95
CA GLU A 191 -16.53 -8.14 1.83
C GLU A 191 -15.99 -7.38 0.60
N ARG A 192 -16.78 -7.36 -0.48
CA ARG A 192 -16.37 -6.77 -1.75
C ARG A 192 -16.79 -5.31 -1.95
N ARG A 193 -17.65 -4.76 -1.10
CA ARG A 193 -18.21 -3.41 -1.29
C ARG A 193 -17.12 -2.33 -1.40
N PRO A 194 -16.14 -2.23 -0.49
CA PRO A 194 -15.06 -1.26 -0.60
C PRO A 194 -14.22 -1.49 -1.86
N TRP A 195 -13.88 -2.74 -2.15
CA TRP A 195 -13.10 -3.14 -3.32
C TRP A 195 -13.80 -2.76 -4.64
N ASN A 196 -15.12 -2.93 -4.75
CA ASN A 196 -15.88 -2.60 -5.96
C ASN A 196 -15.76 -1.13 -6.35
N ASN A 197 -15.61 -0.22 -5.37
CA ASN A 197 -15.45 1.21 -5.64
C ASN A 197 -14.11 1.55 -6.30
N ILE A 198 -13.10 0.70 -6.16
CA ILE A 198 -11.72 0.94 -6.62
C ILE A 198 -11.23 -0.12 -7.63
N ALA A 199 -12.07 -1.09 -7.98
CA ALA A 199 -11.70 -2.25 -8.82
C ALA A 199 -11.08 -1.82 -10.17
N HIS A 200 -11.56 -0.73 -10.77
CA HIS A 200 -11.07 -0.20 -12.04
C HIS A 200 -9.66 0.42 -11.95
N LEU A 201 -9.21 0.77 -10.73
CA LEU A 201 -7.87 1.29 -10.46
C LEU A 201 -6.85 0.14 -10.23
N ILE A 202 -7.32 -1.05 -9.85
CA ILE A 202 -6.45 -2.19 -9.54
C ILE A 202 -5.90 -2.77 -10.84
N ARG A 203 -4.58 -2.72 -10.99
CA ARG A 203 -3.84 -3.28 -12.13
C ARG A 203 -3.39 -4.71 -11.85
N THR A 204 -2.96 -4.98 -10.62
CA THR A 204 -2.56 -6.33 -10.18
C THR A 204 -3.08 -6.61 -8.78
N GLU A 205 -3.50 -7.84 -8.55
CA GLU A 205 -3.85 -8.39 -7.24
C GLU A 205 -3.23 -9.79 -7.19
N HIS A 206 -2.00 -9.88 -6.67
CA HIS A 206 -1.13 -11.04 -6.77
C HIS A 206 -1.07 -11.80 -5.44
N GLU A 207 -1.59 -13.02 -5.40
CA GLU A 207 -1.37 -13.95 -4.29
C GLU A 207 -0.03 -14.67 -4.47
N VAL A 208 0.94 -14.35 -3.62
CA VAL A 208 2.35 -14.81 -3.77
C VAL A 208 2.51 -16.32 -3.75
N PHE A 209 1.61 -17.03 -3.07
CA PHE A 209 1.69 -18.47 -2.87
C PHE A 209 0.53 -19.23 -3.53
N GLU A 210 -0.10 -18.67 -4.57
CA GLU A 210 -1.26 -19.29 -5.24
C GLU A 210 -0.97 -20.75 -5.65
N ASP A 211 0.20 -21.01 -6.23
CA ASP A 211 0.61 -22.34 -6.70
C ASP A 211 1.29 -23.20 -5.62
N SER A 212 1.43 -22.72 -4.38
CA SER A 212 2.13 -23.44 -3.32
C SER A 212 1.16 -24.20 -2.43
N GLU A 213 1.36 -25.50 -2.31
CA GLU A 213 0.64 -26.35 -1.33
C GLU A 213 1.29 -26.35 0.05
N ARG A 214 2.53 -25.83 0.17
CA ARG A 214 3.29 -25.86 1.41
C ARG A 214 2.70 -24.92 2.45
N ARG A 215 2.43 -25.44 3.63
CA ARG A 215 2.01 -24.70 4.83
C ARG A 215 2.98 -24.99 5.97
N TYR A 216 3.22 -24.00 6.82
CA TYR A 216 4.10 -24.13 7.97
C TYR A 216 3.31 -24.25 9.27
N TYR A 217 2.01 -23.92 9.27
CA TYR A 217 1.02 -24.16 10.33
C TYR A 217 -0.40 -24.20 9.80
#